data_2753ea2f280286e8beb7d8c76db70c89
#
_entry.id   2753ea2f280286e8beb7d8c76db70c89
#
_cell.length_a   1.000
_cell.length_b   1.000
_cell.length_c   1.000
_cell.angle_alpha   90.00
_cell.angle_beta   90.00
_cell.angle_gamma   90.00
#
_symmetry.space_group_name_H-M   'P 1'
#
loop_
_entity.id
_entity.type
_entity.pdbx_description
1 polymer ?
#
loop_
_entity_poly.entity_id
_entity_poly.type
_entity_poly.pdbx_seq_one_letter_code
_entity_poly.pdbx_strand_id
1 'polypeptide(L)'
;MKKLISLLLAVMMLASMASFAAAEEEKTLVFISQAAWKDQMQVLCDRYYEETGVKIVLENYSFNDMINTIEVKIGTGSTDYDILFVDVPLVSSYARRGMLADLSPYFTEEDRAKLVTAAVEASTYEGKLYASPMANSSQVLYYNTKLLEDAGIDLAELEAYSTDNRITYERLVEIAEQALKVLDPDGTQGMIGFDFQQVDRVYQMNQLPNSMGGVQVSEDGYSLDGVLNTEPWKKALTWYQEQVKKGICSRGITASELPNYFYSGKLIFMLGTTEMVANFVKKDMTTYAYTASPAFKGYEDKVATATGSWHVGVSGYSQNTEEAAKFVKWITCTDEATEMFYDLRGMIPTYVPLLDKLANDENTVGWMKLAITESKTTAYPRALTPAFNEYSSVINSVWSDTRNGEDVEETIEWAIEEYAAQTIKYKK
;
A
#
# COMPACT_ATOMS: atom_id res chain seq x y z
N MET A 1 -28.23 8.39 71.95
CA MET A 1 -28.65 8.89 70.62
C MET A 1 -27.57 9.73 69.94
N LYS A 2 -27.00 10.79 70.55
CA LYS A 2 -25.97 11.63 69.88
C LYS A 2 -24.71 10.89 69.39
N LYS A 3 -24.20 9.91 70.19
CA LYS A 3 -23.05 9.08 69.80
C LYS A 3 -23.33 8.09 68.65
N LEU A 4 -24.56 7.62 68.52
CA LEU A 4 -24.94 6.73 67.42
C LEU A 4 -25.11 7.51 66.10
N ILE A 5 -25.62 8.73 66.17
CA ILE A 5 -25.76 9.62 65.01
C ILE A 5 -24.40 10.08 64.47
N SER A 6 -23.44 10.37 65.41
CA SER A 6 -22.04 10.71 65.02
C SER A 6 -21.32 9.53 64.35
N LEU A 7 -21.60 8.29 64.79
CA LEU A 7 -20.99 7.08 64.18
C LEU A 7 -21.57 6.78 62.80
N LEU A 8 -22.91 6.99 62.61
CA LEU A 8 -23.59 6.84 61.33
C LEU A 8 -23.13 7.94 60.31
N LEU A 9 -22.94 9.18 60.77
CA LEU A 9 -22.38 10.24 59.90
C LEU A 9 -20.92 9.98 59.51
N ALA A 10 -20.10 9.46 60.46
CA ALA A 10 -18.70 9.08 60.14
C ALA A 10 -18.64 7.89 59.14
N VAL A 11 -19.52 6.90 59.26
CA VAL A 11 -19.59 5.79 58.30
C VAL A 11 -20.12 6.25 56.95
N MET A 12 -21.10 7.17 56.91
CA MET A 12 -21.57 7.75 55.64
C MET A 12 -20.51 8.66 54.97
N MET A 13 -19.73 9.41 55.78
CA MET A 13 -18.57 10.14 55.21
C MET A 13 -17.46 9.21 54.73
N LEU A 14 -17.16 8.13 55.43
CA LEU A 14 -16.21 7.12 54.94
C LEU A 14 -16.72 6.35 53.72
N ALA A 15 -18.02 6.07 53.62
CA ALA A 15 -18.63 5.47 52.43
C ALA A 15 -18.68 6.43 51.27
N SER A 16 -18.90 7.75 51.48
CA SER A 16 -18.79 8.78 50.45
C SER A 16 -17.36 9.06 50.02
N MET A 17 -16.38 8.95 50.92
CA MET A 17 -14.95 9.00 50.53
C MET A 17 -14.47 7.77 49.80
N ALA A 18 -15.01 6.58 50.11
CA ALA A 18 -14.74 5.36 49.34
C ALA A 18 -15.36 5.37 47.92
N SER A 19 -16.44 6.15 47.73
CA SER A 19 -17.05 6.35 46.39
C SER A 19 -16.31 7.42 45.55
N PHE A 20 -15.40 8.18 46.16
CA PHE A 20 -14.51 9.12 45.45
C PHE A 20 -13.13 8.53 45.13
N ALA A 21 -12.85 7.30 45.59
CA ALA A 21 -11.63 6.59 45.30
C ALA A 21 -11.88 5.66 44.12
N ALA A 22 -11.45 6.08 42.97
CA ALA A 22 -11.41 5.44 41.67
C ALA A 22 -12.50 5.92 40.68
N ALA A 23 -12.53 7.18 40.39
CA ALA A 23 -12.62 7.52 38.97
C ALA A 23 -11.29 7.02 38.39
N GLU A 24 -11.27 5.82 37.85
CA GLU A 24 -10.15 5.34 37.01
C GLU A 24 -9.95 6.46 36.00
N GLU A 25 -8.75 7.05 36.02
CA GLU A 25 -8.42 8.15 35.09
C GLU A 25 -8.66 7.61 33.69
N GLU A 26 -9.58 8.22 32.93
CA GLU A 26 -9.99 7.75 31.60
C GLU A 26 -8.74 7.62 30.73
N LYS A 27 -8.34 6.38 30.44
CA LYS A 27 -7.10 6.11 29.73
C LYS A 27 -7.26 6.60 28.30
N THR A 28 -6.45 7.56 27.93
CA THR A 28 -6.50 8.21 26.62
C THR A 28 -5.22 7.94 25.84
N LEU A 29 -5.34 7.52 24.59
CA LEU A 29 -4.25 7.32 23.63
C LEU A 29 -4.41 8.33 22.48
N VAL A 30 -3.30 8.85 21.98
CA VAL A 30 -3.30 9.79 20.84
C VAL A 30 -2.81 9.07 19.58
N PHE A 31 -3.61 9.15 18.52
CA PHE A 31 -3.35 8.49 17.25
C PHE A 31 -3.14 9.50 16.12
N ILE A 32 -1.92 9.57 15.56
CA ILE A 32 -1.62 10.31 14.32
C ILE A 32 -2.19 9.54 13.14
N SER A 33 -3.23 10.07 12.51
CA SER A 33 -4.01 9.45 11.45
C SER A 33 -4.11 10.32 10.20
N GLN A 34 -4.60 9.75 9.11
CA GLN A 34 -4.77 10.43 7.83
C GLN A 34 -6.15 11.07 7.74
N ALA A 35 -6.21 12.36 7.36
CA ALA A 35 -7.46 13.11 7.24
C ALA A 35 -8.49 12.49 6.28
N ALA A 36 -8.00 11.82 5.23
CA ALA A 36 -8.87 11.12 4.27
C ALA A 36 -9.62 9.90 4.89
N TRP A 37 -9.23 9.47 6.10
CA TRP A 37 -9.78 8.31 6.80
C TRP A 37 -10.48 8.70 8.11
N LYS A 38 -10.54 10.00 8.41
CA LYS A 38 -11.00 10.54 9.68
C LYS A 38 -12.32 9.95 10.16
N ASP A 39 -13.35 10.00 9.30
CA ASP A 39 -14.70 9.60 9.71
C ASP A 39 -14.78 8.10 9.99
N GLN A 40 -14.13 7.28 9.18
CA GLN A 40 -14.10 5.84 9.35
C GLN A 40 -13.28 5.42 10.58
N MET A 41 -12.13 6.06 10.78
CA MET A 41 -11.29 5.82 11.96
C MET A 41 -11.98 6.23 13.24
N GLN A 42 -12.77 7.31 13.22
CA GLN A 42 -13.53 7.74 14.39
C GLN A 42 -14.57 6.67 14.82
N VAL A 43 -15.29 6.09 13.85
CA VAL A 43 -16.25 5.01 14.14
C VAL A 43 -15.56 3.81 14.84
N LEU A 44 -14.37 3.42 14.36
CA LEU A 44 -13.60 2.32 14.96
C LEU A 44 -13.09 2.69 16.36
N CYS A 45 -12.61 3.92 16.55
CA CYS A 45 -12.15 4.39 17.85
C CYS A 45 -13.29 4.46 18.88
N ASP A 46 -14.47 4.93 18.46
CA ASP A 46 -15.67 4.97 19.32
C ASP A 46 -16.11 3.56 19.71
N ARG A 47 -16.08 2.61 18.77
CA ARG A 47 -16.39 1.20 19.05
C ARG A 47 -15.41 0.57 20.05
N TYR A 48 -14.09 0.83 19.87
CA TYR A 48 -13.08 0.35 20.81
C TYR A 48 -13.28 0.93 22.21
N TYR A 49 -13.67 2.21 22.31
CA TYR A 49 -14.02 2.85 23.58
C TYR A 49 -15.21 2.19 24.26
N GLU A 50 -16.28 1.88 23.50
CA GLU A 50 -17.44 1.17 24.03
C GLU A 50 -17.09 -0.19 24.63
N GLU A 51 -16.12 -0.90 24.05
CA GLU A 51 -15.71 -2.24 24.52
C GLU A 51 -14.75 -2.20 25.71
N THR A 52 -13.82 -1.25 25.69
CA THR A 52 -12.66 -1.28 26.58
C THR A 52 -12.60 -0.15 27.60
N GLY A 53 -13.33 0.94 27.38
CA GLY A 53 -13.21 2.17 28.16
C GLY A 53 -11.94 2.98 27.84
N VAL A 54 -11.10 2.56 26.86
CA VAL A 54 -9.90 3.27 26.44
C VAL A 54 -10.24 4.23 25.30
N LYS A 55 -10.03 5.52 25.52
CA LYS A 55 -10.33 6.57 24.54
C LYS A 55 -9.17 6.75 23.56
N ILE A 56 -9.49 6.76 22.27
CA ILE A 56 -8.54 7.08 21.21
C ILE A 56 -8.84 8.48 20.65
N VAL A 57 -7.89 9.39 20.76
CA VAL A 57 -7.98 10.75 20.20
C VAL A 57 -7.26 10.78 18.87
N LEU A 58 -7.98 11.11 17.80
CA LEU A 58 -7.42 11.19 16.45
C LEU A 58 -6.86 12.57 16.16
N GLU A 59 -5.58 12.64 15.82
CA GLU A 59 -4.98 13.79 15.14
C GLU A 59 -4.83 13.52 13.65
N ASN A 60 -5.63 14.20 12.84
CA ASN A 60 -5.80 13.91 11.42
C ASN A 60 -5.04 14.90 10.54
N TYR A 61 -4.15 14.41 9.69
CA TYR A 61 -3.31 15.19 8.80
C TYR A 61 -3.51 14.81 7.34
N SER A 62 -3.18 15.71 6.39
CA SER A 62 -3.00 15.32 5.00
C SER A 62 -1.86 14.30 4.88
N PHE A 63 -1.78 13.56 3.77
CA PHE A 63 -0.75 12.53 3.58
C PHE A 63 0.67 13.05 3.87
N ASN A 64 1.05 14.16 3.24
CA ASN A 64 2.39 14.72 3.41
C ASN A 64 2.61 15.32 4.80
N ASP A 65 1.61 16.01 5.35
CA ASP A 65 1.70 16.59 6.69
C ASP A 65 1.77 15.51 7.77
N MET A 66 1.10 14.37 7.58
CA MET A 66 1.18 13.24 8.50
C MET A 66 2.60 12.68 8.56
N ILE A 67 3.21 12.42 7.40
CA ILE A 67 4.61 11.95 7.34
C ILE A 67 5.53 12.98 7.99
N ASN A 68 5.40 14.26 7.65
CA ASN A 68 6.22 15.33 8.23
C ASN A 68 6.02 15.45 9.75
N THR A 69 4.77 15.31 10.24
CA THR A 69 4.47 15.34 11.68
C THR A 69 5.14 14.18 12.40
N ILE A 70 5.06 12.97 11.87
CA ILE A 70 5.74 11.79 12.43
C ILE A 70 7.25 12.03 12.44
N GLU A 71 7.84 12.47 11.33
CA GLU A 71 9.27 12.75 11.23
C GLU A 71 9.74 13.79 12.23
N VAL A 72 8.99 14.87 12.42
CA VAL A 72 9.36 15.96 13.35
C VAL A 72 9.07 15.57 14.79
N LYS A 73 7.87 15.12 15.11
CA LYS A 73 7.43 14.88 16.50
C LYS A 73 8.06 13.61 17.06
N ILE A 74 7.86 12.49 16.38
CA ILE A 74 8.39 11.20 16.85
C ILE A 74 9.90 11.13 16.63
N GLY A 75 10.41 11.65 15.52
CA GLY A 75 11.85 11.72 15.26
C GLY A 75 12.66 12.51 16.29
N THR A 76 12.02 13.42 17.04
CA THR A 76 12.63 14.16 18.16
C THR A 76 12.30 13.59 19.55
N GLY A 77 11.58 12.45 19.63
CA GLY A 77 11.29 11.74 20.87
C GLY A 77 10.08 12.26 21.65
N SER A 78 9.07 12.85 20.96
CA SER A 78 7.82 13.26 21.62
C SER A 78 7.10 12.05 22.22
N THR A 79 6.65 12.19 23.45
CA THR A 79 5.85 11.19 24.20
C THR A 79 4.34 11.48 24.14
N ASP A 80 3.93 12.50 23.37
CA ASP A 80 2.53 12.94 23.29
C ASP A 80 1.67 12.04 22.39
N TYR A 81 2.30 11.13 21.67
CA TYR A 81 1.65 10.28 20.66
C TYR A 81 1.91 8.80 20.94
N ASP A 82 0.85 8.01 20.88
CA ASP A 82 0.91 6.59 21.17
C ASP A 82 0.84 5.72 19.92
N ILE A 83 -0.02 6.07 18.95
CA ILE A 83 -0.33 5.27 17.80
C ILE A 83 -0.02 6.06 16.52
N LEU A 84 0.57 5.40 15.54
CA LEU A 84 0.99 6.00 14.28
C LEU A 84 0.40 5.24 13.09
N PHE A 85 -0.20 5.98 12.17
CA PHE A 85 -0.56 5.46 10.86
C PHE A 85 0.67 5.54 9.97
N VAL A 86 1.15 4.41 9.46
CA VAL A 86 2.45 4.31 8.80
C VAL A 86 2.28 3.85 7.36
N ASP A 87 2.86 4.60 6.41
CA ASP A 87 3.03 4.08 5.06
C ASP A 87 4.06 2.94 5.08
N VAL A 88 3.66 1.80 4.55
CA VAL A 88 4.42 0.53 4.57
C VAL A 88 5.93 0.67 4.36
N PRO A 89 6.43 1.38 3.33
CA PRO A 89 7.87 1.38 3.05
C PRO A 89 8.68 2.14 4.11
N LEU A 90 8.02 2.89 4.99
CA LEU A 90 8.68 3.65 6.06
C LEU A 90 8.87 2.84 7.35
N VAL A 91 8.25 1.66 7.46
CA VAL A 91 8.33 0.83 8.69
C VAL A 91 9.78 0.52 9.06
N SER A 92 10.58 0.02 8.12
CA SER A 92 11.99 -0.32 8.37
C SER A 92 12.82 0.90 8.79
N SER A 93 12.59 2.07 8.16
CA SER A 93 13.26 3.32 8.52
C SER A 93 12.89 3.78 9.92
N TYR A 94 11.61 3.73 10.25
CA TYR A 94 11.11 4.15 11.57
C TYR A 94 11.54 3.17 12.67
N ALA A 95 11.51 1.87 12.41
CA ALA A 95 12.00 0.84 13.32
C ALA A 95 13.48 1.04 13.64
N ARG A 96 14.34 1.19 12.62
CA ARG A 96 15.78 1.42 12.80
C ARG A 96 16.08 2.66 13.65
N ARG A 97 15.29 3.71 13.51
CA ARG A 97 15.44 4.99 14.23
C ARG A 97 14.80 4.99 15.61
N GLY A 98 14.20 3.87 16.04
CA GLY A 98 13.52 3.77 17.33
C GLY A 98 12.21 4.55 17.41
N MET A 99 11.65 4.95 16.26
CA MET A 99 10.39 5.70 16.19
C MET A 99 9.15 4.80 16.35
N LEU A 100 9.32 3.49 16.14
CA LEU A 100 8.29 2.47 16.36
C LEU A 100 8.71 1.52 17.47
N ALA A 101 7.76 1.11 18.29
CA ALA A 101 7.92 0.09 19.31
C ALA A 101 7.90 -1.32 18.70
N ASP A 102 8.64 -2.26 19.30
CA ASP A 102 8.57 -3.68 18.98
C ASP A 102 7.23 -4.27 19.43
N LEU A 103 6.42 -4.68 18.47
CA LEU A 103 5.11 -5.30 18.69
C LEU A 103 5.17 -6.81 18.83
N SER A 104 6.34 -7.45 18.65
CA SER A 104 6.50 -8.90 18.72
C SER A 104 5.95 -9.52 20.01
N PRO A 105 6.09 -8.89 21.20
CA PRO A 105 5.53 -9.44 22.43
C PRO A 105 3.99 -9.49 22.47
N TYR A 106 3.31 -8.69 21.65
CA TYR A 106 1.85 -8.51 21.65
C TYR A 106 1.15 -9.32 20.55
N PHE A 107 1.90 -9.77 19.53
CA PHE A 107 1.39 -10.54 18.39
C PHE A 107 1.99 -11.95 18.40
N THR A 108 1.16 -12.95 18.69
CA THR A 108 1.57 -14.35 18.62
C THR A 108 1.83 -14.78 17.17
N GLU A 109 2.47 -15.94 16.98
CA GLU A 109 2.61 -16.55 15.65
C GLU A 109 1.23 -16.81 14.99
N GLU A 110 0.22 -17.18 15.79
CA GLU A 110 -1.15 -17.34 15.29
C GLU A 110 -1.76 -16.01 14.82
N ASP A 111 -1.53 -14.90 15.52
CA ASP A 111 -2.00 -13.58 15.10
C ASP A 111 -1.35 -13.18 13.76
N ARG A 112 -0.04 -13.39 13.63
CA ARG A 112 0.70 -13.09 12.39
C ARG A 112 0.25 -13.96 11.23
N ALA A 113 -0.06 -15.23 11.48
CA ALA A 113 -0.56 -16.16 10.47
C ALA A 113 -1.97 -15.78 9.94
N LYS A 114 -2.72 -14.96 10.69
CA LYS A 114 -4.00 -14.40 10.23
C LYS A 114 -3.85 -13.16 9.34
N LEU A 115 -2.63 -12.71 9.07
CA LEU A 115 -2.35 -11.56 8.23
C LEU A 115 -1.67 -11.99 6.92
N VAL A 116 -1.87 -11.23 5.85
CA VAL A 116 -1.21 -11.47 4.56
C VAL A 116 0.31 -11.48 4.73
N THR A 117 0.96 -12.57 4.35
CA THR A 117 2.40 -12.80 4.57
C THR A 117 3.27 -11.64 4.08
N ALA A 118 3.08 -11.18 2.83
CA ALA A 118 3.84 -10.07 2.27
C ALA A 118 3.67 -8.75 3.08
N ALA A 119 2.50 -8.54 3.70
CA ALA A 119 2.26 -7.38 4.54
C ALA A 119 2.94 -7.51 5.91
N VAL A 120 3.00 -8.73 6.47
CA VAL A 120 3.76 -9.02 7.70
C VAL A 120 5.26 -8.86 7.46
N GLU A 121 5.78 -9.35 6.34
CA GLU A 121 7.17 -9.15 5.93
C GLU A 121 7.52 -7.66 5.84
N ALA A 122 6.66 -6.87 5.21
CA ALA A 122 6.81 -5.42 5.11
C ALA A 122 6.71 -4.68 6.46
N SER A 123 6.12 -5.31 7.46
CA SER A 123 6.01 -4.80 8.85
C SER A 123 7.16 -5.24 9.76
N THR A 124 8.06 -6.09 9.24
CA THR A 124 9.12 -6.73 10.02
C THR A 124 10.46 -6.09 9.69
N TYR A 125 11.23 -5.77 10.72
CA TYR A 125 12.60 -5.29 10.60
C TYR A 125 13.49 -6.07 11.59
N GLU A 126 14.62 -6.63 11.13
CA GLU A 126 15.53 -7.47 11.94
C GLU A 126 14.79 -8.56 12.75
N GLY A 127 13.80 -9.23 12.12
CA GLY A 127 13.03 -10.31 12.70
C GLY A 127 11.94 -9.89 13.70
N LYS A 128 11.73 -8.59 13.93
CA LYS A 128 10.75 -8.04 14.86
C LYS A 128 9.64 -7.32 14.12
N LEU A 129 8.41 -7.46 14.64
CA LEU A 129 7.23 -6.77 14.11
C LEU A 129 7.16 -5.35 14.68
N TYR A 130 7.08 -4.33 13.84
CA TYR A 130 7.02 -2.92 14.25
C TYR A 130 5.71 -2.21 13.90
N ALA A 131 4.91 -2.80 13.03
CA ALA A 131 3.58 -2.31 12.72
C ALA A 131 2.67 -3.50 12.40
N SER A 132 1.36 -3.32 12.46
CA SER A 132 0.40 -4.33 12.01
C SER A 132 -0.29 -3.86 10.73
N PRO A 133 -0.37 -4.70 9.70
CA PRO A 133 -1.04 -4.38 8.45
C PRO A 133 -2.55 -4.13 8.67
N MET A 134 -3.08 -3.03 8.16
CA MET A 134 -4.50 -2.69 8.28
C MET A 134 -5.25 -2.83 6.96
N ALA A 135 -4.68 -2.30 5.91
CA ALA A 135 -5.29 -2.32 4.58
C ALA A 135 -4.24 -2.63 3.53
N ASN A 136 -4.67 -3.25 2.45
CA ASN A 136 -3.83 -3.54 1.31
C ASN A 136 -4.36 -2.83 0.06
N SER A 137 -3.53 -2.76 -0.96
CA SER A 137 -3.92 -2.44 -2.32
C SER A 137 -3.30 -3.49 -3.26
N SER A 138 -3.92 -3.67 -4.40
CA SER A 138 -3.42 -4.55 -5.45
C SER A 138 -3.46 -3.82 -6.79
N GLN A 139 -2.82 -4.39 -7.78
CA GLN A 139 -2.83 -3.86 -9.14
C GLN A 139 -3.68 -4.75 -10.03
N VAL A 140 -4.41 -4.13 -10.92
CA VAL A 140 -5.16 -4.82 -11.98
C VAL A 140 -4.93 -4.12 -13.32
N LEU A 141 -5.05 -4.84 -14.41
CA LEU A 141 -5.02 -4.27 -15.74
C LEU A 141 -6.43 -3.79 -16.10
N TYR A 142 -6.61 -2.49 -16.19
CA TYR A 142 -7.81 -1.87 -16.74
C TYR A 142 -7.69 -1.72 -18.25
N TYR A 143 -8.80 -1.88 -18.97
CA TYR A 143 -8.86 -1.59 -20.39
C TYR A 143 -10.15 -0.85 -20.75
N ASN A 144 -10.03 0.07 -21.74
CA ASN A 144 -11.16 0.86 -22.22
C ASN A 144 -11.91 0.04 -23.28
N THR A 145 -13.09 -0.46 -22.91
CA THR A 145 -13.90 -1.34 -23.77
C THR A 145 -14.32 -0.62 -25.05
N LYS A 146 -14.73 0.66 -24.96
CA LYS A 146 -15.16 1.43 -26.12
C LYS A 146 -14.03 1.63 -27.13
N LEU A 147 -12.82 1.97 -26.67
CA LEU A 147 -11.68 2.13 -27.57
C LEU A 147 -11.32 0.85 -28.30
N LEU A 148 -11.38 -0.28 -27.59
CA LEU A 148 -11.10 -1.59 -28.19
C LEU A 148 -12.18 -2.00 -29.21
N GLU A 149 -13.46 -1.81 -28.90
CA GLU A 149 -14.56 -2.01 -29.83
C GLU A 149 -14.45 -1.10 -31.06
N ASP A 150 -14.17 0.20 -30.88
CA ASP A 150 -13.98 1.16 -31.98
C ASP A 150 -12.79 0.77 -32.86
N ALA A 151 -11.78 0.09 -32.30
CA ALA A 151 -10.63 -0.47 -33.02
C ALA A 151 -10.90 -1.83 -33.66
N GLY A 152 -12.09 -2.42 -33.46
CA GLY A 152 -12.43 -3.74 -33.98
C GLY A 152 -11.76 -4.91 -33.25
N ILE A 153 -11.33 -4.70 -32.01
CA ILE A 153 -10.73 -5.74 -31.15
C ILE A 153 -11.87 -6.53 -30.46
N ASP A 154 -11.79 -7.86 -30.52
CA ASP A 154 -12.75 -8.73 -29.85
C ASP A 154 -12.48 -8.76 -28.32
N LEU A 155 -13.44 -8.24 -27.56
CA LEU A 155 -13.35 -8.22 -26.09
C LEU A 155 -13.38 -9.62 -25.46
N ALA A 156 -13.94 -10.64 -26.14
CA ALA A 156 -13.99 -12.00 -25.63
C ALA A 156 -12.60 -12.57 -25.34
N GLU A 157 -11.57 -12.14 -26.09
CA GLU A 157 -10.18 -12.50 -25.79
C GLU A 157 -9.75 -11.95 -24.42
N LEU A 158 -10.05 -10.69 -24.14
CA LEU A 158 -9.65 -10.03 -22.88
C LEU A 158 -10.44 -10.56 -21.67
N GLU A 159 -11.71 -10.89 -21.87
CA GLU A 159 -12.58 -11.48 -20.86
C GLU A 159 -12.18 -12.91 -20.46
N ALA A 160 -11.47 -13.62 -21.35
CA ALA A 160 -10.95 -14.96 -21.09
C ALA A 160 -9.71 -14.97 -20.18
N TYR A 161 -9.06 -13.82 -19.96
CA TYR A 161 -7.90 -13.74 -19.08
C TYR A 161 -8.31 -13.67 -17.60
N SER A 162 -7.51 -14.29 -16.76
CA SER A 162 -7.73 -14.41 -15.30
C SER A 162 -6.39 -14.52 -14.58
N THR A 163 -6.41 -14.77 -13.27
CA THR A 163 -5.21 -15.07 -12.49
C THR A 163 -4.52 -16.37 -12.89
N ASP A 164 -5.27 -17.34 -13.43
CA ASP A 164 -4.75 -18.63 -13.85
C ASP A 164 -4.36 -18.66 -15.35
N ASN A 165 -4.85 -17.69 -16.11
CA ASN A 165 -4.57 -17.53 -17.54
C ASN A 165 -4.33 -16.03 -17.82
N ARG A 166 -3.14 -15.54 -17.53
CA ARG A 166 -2.81 -14.12 -17.63
C ARG A 166 -2.51 -13.69 -19.05
N ILE A 167 -2.94 -12.50 -19.41
CA ILE A 167 -2.38 -11.83 -20.60
C ILE A 167 -0.89 -11.63 -20.41
N THR A 168 -0.09 -11.81 -21.48
CA THR A 168 1.32 -11.42 -21.40
C THR A 168 1.51 -9.95 -21.77
N TYR A 169 2.56 -9.30 -21.26
CA TYR A 169 2.92 -7.94 -21.67
C TYR A 169 3.15 -7.83 -23.17
N GLU A 170 3.69 -8.89 -23.79
CA GLU A 170 3.89 -8.95 -25.24
C GLU A 170 2.53 -8.94 -25.96
N ARG A 171 1.55 -9.75 -25.53
CA ARG A 171 0.22 -9.78 -26.16
C ARG A 171 -0.55 -8.50 -25.91
N LEU A 172 -0.45 -7.91 -24.73
CA LEU A 172 -1.04 -6.61 -24.41
C LEU A 172 -0.54 -5.54 -25.37
N VAL A 173 0.79 -5.47 -25.58
CA VAL A 173 1.40 -4.51 -26.52
C VAL A 173 0.95 -4.75 -27.95
N GLU A 174 0.85 -6.02 -28.42
CA GLU A 174 0.32 -6.35 -29.75
C GLU A 174 -1.11 -5.82 -29.94
N ILE A 175 -2.00 -6.03 -28.96
CA ILE A 175 -3.38 -5.53 -29.01
C ILE A 175 -3.39 -4.00 -29.00
N ALA A 176 -2.59 -3.37 -28.13
CA ALA A 176 -2.48 -1.93 -28.07
C ALA A 176 -1.99 -1.32 -29.41
N GLU A 177 -0.99 -1.94 -30.04
CA GLU A 177 -0.47 -1.51 -31.34
C GLU A 177 -1.52 -1.67 -32.45
N GLN A 178 -2.28 -2.77 -32.46
CA GLN A 178 -3.37 -2.97 -33.40
C GLN A 178 -4.45 -1.89 -33.25
N ALA A 179 -4.86 -1.60 -32.01
CA ALA A 179 -5.86 -0.58 -31.73
C ALA A 179 -5.37 0.83 -32.11
N LEU A 180 -4.13 1.19 -31.80
CA LEU A 180 -3.55 2.49 -32.17
C LEU A 180 -3.50 2.70 -33.68
N LYS A 181 -3.21 1.67 -34.48
CA LYS A 181 -3.23 1.76 -35.96
C LYS A 181 -4.60 2.14 -36.51
N VAL A 182 -5.68 1.88 -35.80
CA VAL A 182 -7.03 2.27 -36.18
C VAL A 182 -7.43 3.63 -35.59
N LEU A 183 -7.16 3.82 -34.29
CA LEU A 183 -7.64 4.98 -33.53
C LEU A 183 -6.78 6.23 -33.73
N ASP A 184 -5.48 6.07 -33.95
CA ASP A 184 -4.54 7.18 -34.12
C ASP A 184 -3.44 6.80 -35.13
N PRO A 185 -3.81 6.54 -36.42
CA PRO A 185 -2.89 5.98 -37.40
C PRO A 185 -1.71 6.91 -37.78
N ASP A 186 -1.84 8.18 -37.53
CA ASP A 186 -0.81 9.20 -37.82
C ASP A 186 -0.19 9.78 -36.52
N GLY A 187 -0.59 9.31 -35.36
CA GLY A 187 -0.06 9.76 -34.05
C GLY A 187 -0.48 11.18 -33.66
N THR A 188 -1.50 11.76 -34.32
CA THR A 188 -1.90 13.17 -34.09
C THR A 188 -2.97 13.31 -33.01
N GLN A 189 -3.66 12.25 -32.65
CA GLN A 189 -4.72 12.26 -31.64
C GLN A 189 -4.17 12.19 -30.19
N GLY A 190 -2.89 11.87 -30.04
CA GLY A 190 -2.23 11.71 -28.74
C GLY A 190 -2.77 10.54 -27.93
N MET A 191 -3.12 9.45 -28.63
CA MET A 191 -3.57 8.22 -28.00
C MET A 191 -2.38 7.46 -27.39
N ILE A 192 -2.62 6.73 -26.32
CA ILE A 192 -1.65 5.90 -25.61
C ILE A 192 -2.17 4.46 -25.59
N GLY A 193 -1.32 3.51 -25.95
CA GLY A 193 -1.67 2.09 -25.98
C GLY A 193 -1.74 1.47 -24.58
N PHE A 194 -0.69 1.69 -23.80
CA PHE A 194 -0.55 1.14 -22.45
C PHE A 194 0.32 2.06 -21.58
N ASP A 195 -0.03 2.20 -20.30
CA ASP A 195 0.90 2.74 -19.31
C ASP A 195 0.49 2.37 -17.88
N PHE A 196 1.33 2.75 -16.92
CA PHE A 196 1.11 2.57 -15.48
C PHE A 196 0.43 3.81 -14.89
N GLN A 197 -0.59 3.64 -14.08
CA GLN A 197 -1.27 4.74 -13.36
C GLN A 197 -0.26 5.67 -12.67
N GLN A 198 0.75 5.09 -12.04
CA GLN A 198 1.82 5.82 -11.36
C GLN A 198 3.15 5.64 -12.12
N VAL A 199 3.18 6.12 -13.36
CA VAL A 199 4.37 6.14 -14.20
C VAL A 199 5.55 6.79 -13.46
N ASP A 200 6.76 6.29 -13.65
CA ASP A 200 8.01 6.69 -12.98
C ASP A 200 8.03 6.49 -11.46
N ARG A 201 7.09 5.72 -10.89
CA ARG A 201 7.07 5.46 -9.45
C ARG A 201 7.44 4.01 -9.15
N VAL A 202 8.35 3.84 -8.21
CA VAL A 202 8.77 2.51 -7.69
C VAL A 202 7.60 1.62 -7.36
N TYR A 203 6.50 2.21 -6.87
CA TYR A 203 5.33 1.48 -6.42
C TYR A 203 4.74 0.57 -7.49
N GLN A 204 4.61 1.05 -8.73
CA GLN A 204 4.04 0.26 -9.81
C GLN A 204 5.09 -0.23 -10.81
N MET A 205 6.08 0.58 -11.13
CA MET A 205 7.04 0.23 -12.18
C MET A 205 7.92 -0.97 -11.81
N ASN A 206 8.26 -1.12 -10.52
CA ASN A 206 9.11 -2.23 -10.07
C ASN A 206 8.48 -3.62 -10.22
N GLN A 207 7.15 -3.70 -10.45
CA GLN A 207 6.57 -5.00 -10.76
C GLN A 207 7.09 -5.58 -12.09
N LEU A 208 7.60 -4.76 -13.02
CA LEU A 208 8.21 -5.26 -14.26
C LEU A 208 9.42 -6.18 -13.97
N PRO A 209 10.51 -5.72 -13.32
CA PRO A 209 11.61 -6.62 -12.99
C PRO A 209 11.21 -7.71 -11.99
N ASN A 210 10.34 -7.40 -11.01
CA ASN A 210 9.91 -8.38 -10.01
C ASN A 210 9.14 -9.56 -10.65
N SER A 211 8.31 -9.28 -11.68
CA SER A 211 7.61 -10.31 -12.46
C SER A 211 8.52 -11.19 -13.33
N MET A 212 9.84 -10.95 -13.28
CA MET A 212 10.86 -11.82 -13.87
C MET A 212 11.80 -12.40 -12.81
N GLY A 213 11.47 -12.25 -11.52
CA GLY A 213 12.25 -12.74 -10.40
C GLY A 213 13.37 -11.78 -9.95
N GLY A 214 13.36 -10.53 -10.41
CA GLY A 214 14.24 -9.49 -9.91
C GLY A 214 13.91 -9.11 -8.46
N VAL A 215 14.94 -8.77 -7.70
CA VAL A 215 14.80 -8.19 -6.35
C VAL A 215 14.93 -6.66 -6.43
N GLN A 216 14.51 -5.95 -5.40
CA GLN A 216 14.50 -4.48 -5.44
C GLN A 216 15.75 -3.85 -4.82
N VAL A 217 16.33 -4.48 -3.82
CA VAL A 217 17.49 -4.00 -3.08
C VAL A 217 18.25 -5.22 -2.55
N SER A 218 19.53 -5.06 -2.22
CA SER A 218 20.34 -6.09 -1.55
C SER A 218 19.71 -6.52 -0.21
N GLU A 219 20.09 -7.69 0.28
CA GLU A 219 19.59 -8.25 1.53
C GLU A 219 19.81 -7.32 2.74
N ASP A 220 20.93 -6.59 2.76
CA ASP A 220 21.23 -5.60 3.80
C ASP A 220 20.46 -4.27 3.61
N GLY A 221 19.79 -4.09 2.47
CA GLY A 221 18.98 -2.91 2.15
C GLY A 221 19.77 -1.70 1.65
N TYR A 222 21.09 -1.79 1.43
CA TYR A 222 21.93 -0.62 1.18
C TYR A 222 22.76 -0.68 -0.11
N SER A 223 22.49 -1.63 -0.99
CA SER A 223 23.15 -1.74 -2.29
C SER A 223 22.15 -2.00 -3.41
N LEU A 224 22.42 -1.44 -4.58
CA LEU A 224 21.78 -1.76 -5.85
C LEU A 224 22.71 -2.55 -6.78
N ASP A 225 23.99 -2.70 -6.41
CA ASP A 225 24.91 -3.58 -7.11
C ASP A 225 24.54 -5.05 -6.87
N GLY A 226 24.52 -5.86 -7.92
CA GLY A 226 23.99 -7.21 -7.90
C GLY A 226 22.43 -7.25 -7.91
N VAL A 227 21.77 -6.10 -8.05
CA VAL A 227 20.33 -5.91 -8.16
C VAL A 227 19.96 -5.34 -9.51
N LEU A 228 20.27 -4.08 -9.77
CA LEU A 228 19.89 -3.40 -11.02
C LEU A 228 20.66 -3.92 -12.23
N ASN A 229 21.89 -4.34 -12.06
CA ASN A 229 22.74 -4.93 -13.12
C ASN A 229 22.43 -6.39 -13.41
N THR A 230 21.30 -6.92 -12.89
CA THR A 230 20.81 -8.28 -13.18
C THR A 230 19.90 -8.31 -14.43
N GLU A 231 19.77 -9.50 -15.02
CA GLU A 231 18.95 -9.71 -16.23
C GLU A 231 17.48 -9.24 -16.08
N PRO A 232 16.74 -9.51 -14.98
CA PRO A 232 15.38 -9.03 -14.83
C PRO A 232 15.25 -7.51 -14.93
N TRP A 233 16.15 -6.75 -14.31
CA TRP A 233 16.12 -5.30 -14.36
C TRP A 233 16.48 -4.76 -15.75
N LYS A 234 17.59 -5.22 -16.34
CA LYS A 234 18.01 -4.82 -17.68
C LYS A 234 16.90 -5.08 -18.70
N LYS A 235 16.30 -6.26 -18.64
CA LYS A 235 15.20 -6.64 -19.52
C LYS A 235 13.96 -5.76 -19.32
N ALA A 236 13.59 -5.47 -18.07
CA ALA A 236 12.45 -4.61 -17.74
C ALA A 236 12.64 -3.18 -18.27
N LEU A 237 13.78 -2.58 -18.02
CA LEU A 237 14.12 -1.23 -18.45
C LEU A 237 14.16 -1.14 -19.99
N THR A 238 14.86 -2.07 -20.65
CA THR A 238 14.93 -2.11 -22.10
C THR A 238 13.56 -2.31 -22.73
N TRP A 239 12.76 -3.25 -22.21
CA TRP A 239 11.40 -3.48 -22.71
C TRP A 239 10.54 -2.20 -22.59
N TYR A 240 10.53 -1.54 -21.45
CA TYR A 240 9.73 -0.32 -21.26
C TYR A 240 10.21 0.81 -22.19
N GLN A 241 11.51 1.04 -22.29
CA GLN A 241 12.09 2.03 -23.21
C GLN A 241 11.67 1.77 -24.66
N GLU A 242 11.66 0.50 -25.09
CA GLU A 242 11.21 0.12 -26.42
C GLU A 242 9.74 0.47 -26.66
N GLN A 243 8.86 0.23 -25.67
CA GLN A 243 7.44 0.57 -25.83
C GLN A 243 7.23 2.09 -25.90
N VAL A 244 8.00 2.87 -25.17
CA VAL A 244 8.00 4.33 -25.29
C VAL A 244 8.51 4.78 -26.68
N LYS A 245 9.59 4.19 -27.19
CA LYS A 245 10.14 4.47 -28.52
C LYS A 245 9.15 4.14 -29.64
N LYS A 246 8.33 3.10 -29.47
CA LYS A 246 7.26 2.71 -30.40
C LYS A 246 6.00 3.60 -30.30
N GLY A 247 5.91 4.46 -29.28
CA GLY A 247 4.72 5.27 -29.02
C GLY A 247 3.56 4.49 -28.39
N ILE A 248 3.81 3.29 -27.86
CA ILE A 248 2.82 2.50 -27.15
C ILE A 248 2.63 3.06 -25.74
N CYS A 249 3.73 3.29 -25.00
CA CYS A 249 3.73 3.94 -23.69
C CYS A 249 3.96 5.44 -23.80
N SER A 250 3.50 6.19 -22.82
CA SER A 250 3.53 7.66 -22.83
C SER A 250 4.94 8.22 -22.67
N ARG A 251 5.14 9.43 -23.23
CA ARG A 251 6.32 10.26 -23.00
C ARG A 251 5.88 11.62 -22.48
N GLY A 252 6.50 12.06 -21.37
CA GLY A 252 6.26 13.41 -20.84
C GLY A 252 4.96 13.59 -20.04
N ILE A 253 4.16 12.52 -19.84
CA ILE A 253 2.94 12.56 -19.01
C ILE A 253 3.32 12.13 -17.59
N THR A 254 2.88 12.88 -16.60
CA THR A 254 3.17 12.60 -15.20
C THR A 254 2.19 11.58 -14.59
N ALA A 255 2.56 10.96 -13.47
CA ALA A 255 1.69 10.05 -12.73
C ALA A 255 0.37 10.70 -12.26
N SER A 256 0.35 12.01 -12.02
CA SER A 256 -0.87 12.75 -11.66
C SER A 256 -1.81 13.00 -12.83
N GLU A 257 -1.28 13.03 -14.05
CA GLU A 257 -2.03 13.29 -15.27
C GLU A 257 -2.56 12.02 -15.93
N LEU A 258 -1.82 10.92 -15.86
CA LEU A 258 -2.11 9.70 -16.61
C LEU A 258 -3.54 9.16 -16.41
N PRO A 259 -4.11 9.12 -15.20
CA PRO A 259 -5.49 8.69 -15.01
C PRO A 259 -6.51 9.49 -15.83
N ASN A 260 -6.23 10.79 -16.10
CA ASN A 260 -7.12 11.61 -16.89
C ASN A 260 -7.14 11.19 -18.37
N TYR A 261 -6.04 10.64 -18.89
CA TYR A 261 -6.02 10.08 -20.24
C TYR A 261 -6.91 8.83 -20.34
N PHE A 262 -6.95 8.01 -19.30
CA PHE A 262 -7.88 6.88 -19.25
C PHE A 262 -9.34 7.35 -19.15
N TYR A 263 -9.64 8.30 -18.28
CA TYR A 263 -11.00 8.86 -18.14
C TYR A 263 -11.50 9.56 -19.40
N SER A 264 -10.61 10.20 -20.14
CA SER A 264 -10.96 10.92 -21.38
C SER A 264 -10.98 10.04 -22.63
N GLY A 265 -10.77 8.74 -22.52
CA GLY A 265 -10.73 7.83 -23.65
C GLY A 265 -9.51 8.03 -24.55
N LYS A 266 -8.35 8.35 -23.97
CA LYS A 266 -7.07 8.50 -24.69
C LYS A 266 -6.01 7.49 -24.28
N LEU A 267 -6.31 6.60 -23.34
CA LEU A 267 -5.46 5.50 -22.91
C LEU A 267 -6.24 4.19 -23.03
N ILE A 268 -5.70 3.21 -23.75
CA ILE A 268 -6.39 1.95 -24.04
C ILE A 268 -6.26 0.99 -22.85
N PHE A 269 -5.05 0.75 -22.36
CA PHE A 269 -4.75 -0.11 -21.22
C PHE A 269 -4.04 0.68 -20.13
N MET A 270 -4.45 0.49 -18.88
CA MET A 270 -3.81 1.09 -17.70
C MET A 270 -3.61 0.04 -16.62
N LEU A 271 -2.37 -0.19 -16.23
CA LEU A 271 -2.10 -0.92 -15.00
C LEU A 271 -2.28 0.03 -13.82
N GLY A 272 -3.23 -0.25 -12.96
CA GLY A 272 -3.59 0.66 -11.89
C GLY A 272 -4.00 -0.04 -10.59
N THR A 273 -4.09 0.74 -9.51
CA THR A 273 -4.57 0.24 -8.22
C THR A 273 -6.06 -0.08 -8.27
N THR A 274 -6.49 -1.03 -7.47
CA THR A 274 -7.91 -1.37 -7.31
C THR A 274 -8.77 -0.19 -6.84
N GLU A 275 -8.17 0.79 -6.18
CA GLU A 275 -8.85 2.03 -5.75
C GLU A 275 -9.32 2.90 -6.93
N MET A 276 -8.82 2.67 -8.15
CA MET A 276 -9.27 3.39 -9.34
C MET A 276 -10.76 3.16 -9.64
N VAL A 277 -11.33 2.01 -9.24
CA VAL A 277 -12.76 1.71 -9.42
C VAL A 277 -13.64 2.78 -8.77
N ALA A 278 -13.30 3.23 -7.56
CA ALA A 278 -14.03 4.30 -6.89
C ALA A 278 -13.99 5.63 -7.68
N ASN A 279 -12.88 5.91 -8.36
CA ASN A 279 -12.75 7.08 -9.22
C ASN A 279 -13.56 6.93 -10.51
N PHE A 280 -13.63 5.74 -11.10
CA PHE A 280 -14.48 5.46 -12.27
C PHE A 280 -15.95 5.69 -11.94
N VAL A 281 -16.42 5.13 -10.82
CA VAL A 281 -17.80 5.35 -10.33
C VAL A 281 -18.08 6.84 -10.11
N LYS A 282 -17.18 7.57 -9.45
CA LYS A 282 -17.32 9.01 -9.20
C LYS A 282 -17.38 9.86 -10.48
N LYS A 283 -16.81 9.36 -11.57
CA LYS A 283 -16.79 10.00 -12.89
C LYS A 283 -17.85 9.46 -13.85
N ASP A 284 -18.76 8.62 -13.38
CA ASP A 284 -19.78 7.94 -14.20
C ASP A 284 -19.21 7.19 -15.41
N MET A 285 -17.95 6.71 -15.29
CA MET A 285 -17.28 5.98 -16.36
C MET A 285 -17.79 4.55 -16.40
N THR A 286 -18.38 4.13 -17.51
CA THR A 286 -18.93 2.77 -17.72
C THR A 286 -18.18 1.99 -18.80
N THR A 287 -17.27 2.64 -19.53
CA THR A 287 -16.53 2.07 -20.66
C THR A 287 -15.19 1.49 -20.24
N TYR A 288 -15.16 0.75 -19.15
CA TYR A 288 -13.96 0.05 -18.69
C TYR A 288 -14.28 -1.36 -18.25
N ALA A 289 -13.28 -2.22 -18.39
CA ALA A 289 -13.26 -3.52 -17.74
C ALA A 289 -11.85 -3.76 -17.16
N TYR A 290 -11.63 -4.89 -16.54
CA TYR A 290 -10.38 -5.21 -15.85
C TYR A 290 -10.07 -6.70 -15.95
N THR A 291 -8.79 -7.03 -15.86
CA THR A 291 -8.31 -8.40 -15.72
C THR A 291 -7.08 -8.44 -14.80
N ALA A 292 -6.55 -9.62 -14.56
CA ALA A 292 -5.36 -9.85 -13.75
C ALA A 292 -4.14 -9.08 -14.28
N SER A 293 -3.19 -8.75 -13.38
CA SER A 293 -1.91 -8.17 -13.77
C SER A 293 -1.21 -9.04 -14.82
N PRO A 294 -0.60 -8.43 -15.86
CA PRO A 294 0.08 -9.16 -16.91
C PRO A 294 1.30 -9.95 -16.42
N ALA A 295 1.63 -11.00 -17.14
CA ALA A 295 2.88 -11.74 -17.00
C ALA A 295 3.86 -11.40 -18.13
N PHE A 296 5.16 -11.58 -17.95
CA PHE A 296 6.07 -11.72 -19.09
C PHE A 296 6.05 -13.12 -19.64
N LYS A 297 6.12 -13.26 -20.95
CA LYS A 297 6.19 -14.56 -21.61
C LYS A 297 7.41 -15.36 -21.13
N GLY A 298 7.14 -16.57 -20.62
CA GLY A 298 8.15 -17.44 -20.01
C GLY A 298 8.45 -17.15 -18.54
N TYR A 299 7.68 -16.25 -17.91
CA TYR A 299 7.75 -15.93 -16.48
C TYR A 299 6.35 -15.92 -15.83
N GLU A 300 5.41 -16.67 -16.38
CA GLU A 300 4.01 -16.69 -15.94
C GLU A 300 3.86 -17.16 -14.48
N ASP A 301 4.84 -17.91 -13.99
CA ASP A 301 4.95 -18.38 -12.60
C ASP A 301 5.59 -17.36 -11.65
N LYS A 302 6.07 -16.21 -12.15
CA LYS A 302 6.80 -15.21 -11.38
C LYS A 302 6.11 -13.85 -11.30
N VAL A 303 4.83 -13.81 -11.64
CA VAL A 303 4.09 -12.54 -11.59
C VAL A 303 4.17 -11.92 -10.22
N ALA A 304 4.57 -10.66 -10.19
CA ALA A 304 4.60 -9.85 -8.98
C ALA A 304 3.60 -8.71 -9.12
N THR A 305 2.67 -8.62 -8.18
CA THR A 305 1.70 -7.53 -8.12
C THR A 305 2.10 -6.61 -6.97
N ALA A 306 2.44 -5.38 -7.31
CA ALA A 306 2.88 -4.42 -6.31
C ALA A 306 1.77 -4.18 -5.27
N THR A 307 2.11 -4.34 -3.99
CA THR A 307 1.23 -4.04 -2.88
C THR A 307 1.62 -2.70 -2.25
N GLY A 308 0.64 -1.86 -2.09
CA GLY A 308 0.77 -0.72 -1.20
C GLY A 308 0.03 -1.05 0.06
N SER A 309 0.21 -0.27 1.11
CA SER A 309 -0.72 -0.44 2.20
C SER A 309 -0.46 0.54 3.33
N TRP A 310 -1.42 0.55 4.23
CA TRP A 310 -1.35 1.30 5.46
C TRP A 310 -1.24 0.36 6.63
N HIS A 311 -0.28 0.63 7.48
CA HIS A 311 -0.03 -0.10 8.71
C HIS A 311 -0.31 0.79 9.91
N VAL A 312 -0.57 0.17 11.04
CA VAL A 312 -0.73 0.86 12.32
C VAL A 312 0.38 0.39 13.24
N GLY A 313 1.17 1.32 13.74
CA GLY A 313 2.27 1.06 14.66
C GLY A 313 2.07 1.78 15.98
N VAL A 314 2.90 1.45 16.96
CA VAL A 314 2.98 2.15 18.25
C VAL A 314 4.24 2.99 18.25
N SER A 315 4.14 4.23 18.75
CA SER A 315 5.30 5.11 18.90
C SER A 315 6.35 4.48 19.82
N GLY A 316 7.60 4.51 19.40
CA GLY A 316 8.73 4.03 20.22
C GLY A 316 8.93 4.83 21.52
N TYR A 317 8.27 5.98 21.64
CA TYR A 317 8.32 6.87 22.80
C TYR A 317 7.02 6.92 23.60
N SER A 318 6.00 6.12 23.20
CA SER A 318 4.74 6.02 23.94
C SER A 318 4.97 5.55 25.37
N GLN A 319 4.30 6.19 26.31
CA GLN A 319 4.26 5.78 27.71
C GLN A 319 3.16 4.71 27.95
N ASN A 320 2.35 4.42 26.95
CA ASN A 320 1.20 3.52 26.97
C ASN A 320 1.34 2.36 25.99
N THR A 321 2.57 1.87 25.74
CA THR A 321 2.89 0.92 24.67
C THR A 321 1.99 -0.34 24.70
N GLU A 322 1.72 -0.90 25.89
CA GLU A 322 0.88 -2.11 26.01
C GLU A 322 -0.56 -1.85 25.56
N GLU A 323 -1.16 -0.75 26.01
CA GLU A 323 -2.54 -0.42 25.63
C GLU A 323 -2.67 -0.01 24.18
N ALA A 324 -1.68 0.73 23.66
CA ALA A 324 -1.61 1.07 22.25
C ALA A 324 -1.46 -0.19 21.38
N ALA A 325 -0.66 -1.16 21.80
CA ALA A 325 -0.50 -2.42 21.09
C ALA A 325 -1.80 -3.28 21.11
N LYS A 326 -2.59 -3.24 22.19
CA LYS A 326 -3.92 -3.88 22.26
C LYS A 326 -4.87 -3.27 21.23
N PHE A 327 -4.91 -1.93 21.11
CA PHE A 327 -5.71 -1.26 20.09
C PHE A 327 -5.22 -1.62 18.68
N VAL A 328 -3.91 -1.59 18.42
CA VAL A 328 -3.34 -1.97 17.11
C VAL A 328 -3.74 -3.40 16.75
N LYS A 329 -3.67 -4.33 17.70
CA LYS A 329 -4.09 -5.71 17.48
C LYS A 329 -5.59 -5.81 17.22
N TRP A 330 -6.42 -5.11 17.99
CA TRP A 330 -7.87 -5.12 17.83
C TRP A 330 -8.27 -4.63 16.42
N ILE A 331 -7.74 -3.47 16.00
CA ILE A 331 -8.14 -2.85 14.73
C ILE A 331 -7.66 -3.62 13.48
N THR A 332 -6.62 -4.46 13.61
CA THR A 332 -5.99 -5.15 12.49
C THR A 332 -6.18 -6.67 12.47
N CYS A 333 -6.52 -7.28 13.60
CA CYS A 333 -6.49 -8.73 13.79
C CYS A 333 -7.78 -9.30 14.42
N THR A 334 -8.89 -8.56 14.42
CA THR A 334 -10.19 -9.08 14.87
C THR A 334 -11.20 -9.08 13.73
N ASP A 335 -12.10 -10.05 13.72
CA ASP A 335 -13.18 -10.14 12.74
C ASP A 335 -14.01 -8.86 12.73
N GLU A 336 -14.43 -8.41 13.92
CA GLU A 336 -15.30 -7.24 14.08
C GLU A 336 -14.68 -5.97 13.49
N ALA A 337 -13.48 -5.59 13.95
CA ALA A 337 -12.88 -4.33 13.51
C ALA A 337 -12.50 -4.33 12.04
N THR A 338 -12.03 -5.49 11.52
CA THR A 338 -11.63 -5.60 10.12
C THR A 338 -12.85 -5.62 9.19
N GLU A 339 -13.96 -6.26 9.57
CA GLU A 339 -15.22 -6.19 8.84
C GLU A 339 -15.82 -4.78 8.85
N MET A 340 -15.86 -4.12 10.01
CA MET A 340 -16.30 -2.71 10.11
C MET A 340 -15.49 -1.80 9.21
N PHE A 341 -14.16 -1.95 9.21
CA PHE A 341 -13.30 -1.15 8.36
C PHE A 341 -13.56 -1.40 6.87
N TYR A 342 -13.72 -2.67 6.48
CA TYR A 342 -14.07 -3.04 5.10
C TYR A 342 -15.40 -2.42 4.67
N ASP A 343 -16.44 -2.51 5.49
CA ASP A 343 -17.76 -1.94 5.20
C ASP A 343 -17.72 -0.41 5.06
N LEU A 344 -16.89 0.25 5.84
CA LEU A 344 -16.73 1.71 5.84
C LEU A 344 -15.87 2.23 4.68
N ARG A 345 -14.89 1.44 4.19
CA ARG A 345 -13.88 1.90 3.23
C ARG A 345 -13.85 1.13 1.92
N GLY A 346 -14.27 -0.13 1.89
CA GLY A 346 -14.19 -0.99 0.72
C GLY A 346 -12.74 -1.29 0.27
N MET A 347 -11.75 -1.15 1.17
CA MET A 347 -10.35 -1.47 0.86
C MET A 347 -10.09 -2.96 1.06
N ILE A 348 -9.10 -3.49 0.37
CA ILE A 348 -8.68 -4.88 0.50
C ILE A 348 -8.15 -5.09 1.93
N PRO A 349 -8.75 -5.97 2.74
CA PRO A 349 -8.23 -6.28 4.06
C PRO A 349 -6.86 -6.96 3.98
N THR A 350 -6.09 -6.85 5.06
CA THR A 350 -4.89 -7.67 5.28
C THR A 350 -5.17 -8.88 6.15
N TYR A 351 -6.35 -8.96 6.74
CA TYR A 351 -6.80 -10.02 7.62
C TYR A 351 -7.35 -11.20 6.80
N VAL A 352 -6.63 -12.32 6.80
CA VAL A 352 -6.89 -13.50 5.96
C VAL A 352 -8.29 -14.11 6.18
N PRO A 353 -8.81 -14.24 7.42
CA PRO A 353 -10.16 -14.75 7.61
C PRO A 353 -11.24 -13.93 6.87
N LEU A 354 -11.11 -12.60 6.87
CA LEU A 354 -12.03 -11.73 6.12
C LEU A 354 -11.81 -11.86 4.60
N LEU A 355 -10.56 -11.96 4.15
CA LEU A 355 -10.28 -12.22 2.72
C LEU A 355 -10.90 -13.53 2.25
N ASP A 356 -10.86 -14.59 3.07
CA ASP A 356 -11.48 -15.88 2.77
C ASP A 356 -13.00 -15.79 2.72
N LYS A 357 -13.60 -15.06 3.67
CA LYS A 357 -15.03 -14.77 3.68
C LYS A 357 -15.47 -14.05 2.40
N LEU A 358 -14.78 -12.96 2.03
CA LEU A 358 -15.09 -12.16 0.84
C LEU A 358 -14.85 -12.93 -0.47
N ALA A 359 -13.82 -13.76 -0.55
CA ALA A 359 -13.55 -14.58 -1.73
C ALA A 359 -14.68 -15.57 -2.04
N ASN A 360 -15.34 -16.08 -0.98
CA ASN A 360 -16.40 -17.07 -1.08
C ASN A 360 -17.82 -16.45 -1.12
N ASP A 361 -17.96 -15.15 -0.85
CA ASP A 361 -19.27 -14.48 -0.91
C ASP A 361 -19.64 -14.17 -2.37
N GLU A 362 -20.80 -14.63 -2.81
CA GLU A 362 -21.32 -14.40 -4.17
C GLU A 362 -21.55 -12.91 -4.46
N ASN A 363 -21.84 -12.12 -3.44
CA ASN A 363 -22.10 -10.68 -3.56
C ASN A 363 -20.82 -9.85 -3.67
N THR A 364 -19.66 -10.42 -3.37
CA THR A 364 -18.38 -9.70 -3.53
C THR A 364 -18.15 -9.40 -5.01
N VAL A 365 -17.97 -8.10 -5.30
CA VAL A 365 -17.75 -7.63 -6.68
C VAL A 365 -16.50 -8.25 -7.30
N GLY A 366 -16.55 -8.51 -8.62
CA GLY A 366 -15.52 -9.27 -9.33
C GLY A 366 -14.11 -8.71 -9.19
N TRP A 367 -13.92 -7.39 -9.24
CA TRP A 367 -12.60 -6.76 -9.06
C TRP A 367 -12.03 -6.98 -7.66
N MET A 368 -12.88 -7.07 -6.63
CA MET A 368 -12.44 -7.37 -5.27
C MET A 368 -11.99 -8.83 -5.16
N LYS A 369 -12.72 -9.77 -5.77
CA LYS A 369 -12.31 -11.19 -5.83
C LYS A 369 -10.96 -11.35 -6.52
N LEU A 370 -10.76 -10.63 -7.63
CA LEU A 370 -9.48 -10.59 -8.33
C LEU A 370 -8.37 -10.05 -7.44
N ALA A 371 -8.61 -8.91 -6.80
CA ALA A 371 -7.64 -8.26 -5.91
C ALA A 371 -7.30 -9.13 -4.69
N ILE A 372 -8.26 -9.86 -4.13
CA ILE A 372 -8.03 -10.82 -3.04
C ILE A 372 -7.10 -11.94 -3.52
N THR A 373 -7.34 -12.50 -4.72
CA THR A 373 -6.50 -13.54 -5.29
C THR A 373 -5.07 -13.02 -5.52
N GLU A 374 -4.91 -11.85 -6.13
CA GLU A 374 -3.59 -11.22 -6.32
C GLU A 374 -2.87 -10.98 -4.97
N SER A 375 -3.59 -10.50 -3.96
CA SER A 375 -3.02 -10.25 -2.63
C SER A 375 -2.50 -11.51 -1.95
N LYS A 376 -3.07 -12.67 -2.27
CA LYS A 376 -2.66 -13.96 -1.70
C LYS A 376 -1.57 -14.67 -2.49
N THR A 377 -1.48 -14.43 -3.80
CA THR A 377 -0.67 -15.27 -4.69
C THR A 377 0.52 -14.54 -5.31
N THR A 378 0.36 -13.26 -5.65
CA THR A 378 1.36 -12.48 -6.40
C THR A 378 1.83 -11.22 -5.68
N ALA A 379 1.32 -10.96 -4.49
CA ALA A 379 1.66 -9.77 -3.72
C ALA A 379 3.17 -9.63 -3.50
N TYR A 380 3.71 -8.46 -3.86
CA TYR A 380 5.11 -8.14 -3.71
C TYR A 380 5.26 -6.80 -2.98
N PRO A 381 5.90 -6.75 -1.80
CA PRO A 381 6.06 -5.52 -1.06
C PRO A 381 7.00 -4.55 -1.77
N ARG A 382 6.89 -3.27 -1.46
CA ARG A 382 7.91 -2.27 -1.85
C ARG A 382 9.23 -2.60 -1.17
N ALA A 383 10.35 -2.04 -1.67
CA ALA A 383 11.68 -2.32 -1.16
C ALA A 383 11.77 -2.21 0.37
N LEU A 384 12.22 -3.28 1.01
CA LEU A 384 12.37 -3.36 2.46
C LEU A 384 13.76 -2.83 2.84
N THR A 385 13.88 -1.53 2.98
CA THR A 385 15.14 -0.85 3.35
C THR A 385 14.90 0.32 4.28
N PRO A 386 15.74 0.52 5.31
CA PRO A 386 15.71 1.74 6.11
C PRO A 386 16.01 3.01 5.31
N ALA A 387 16.61 2.90 4.13
CA ALA A 387 16.92 3.99 3.21
C ALA A 387 15.87 4.13 2.10
N PHE A 388 14.59 3.88 2.41
CA PHE A 388 13.54 3.86 1.37
C PHE A 388 13.38 5.18 0.62
N ASN A 389 13.56 6.31 1.29
CA ASN A 389 13.44 7.62 0.62
C ASN A 389 14.53 7.80 -0.44
N GLU A 390 15.76 7.43 -0.12
CA GLU A 390 16.90 7.45 -1.05
C GLU A 390 16.68 6.44 -2.18
N TYR A 391 16.26 5.22 -1.86
CA TYR A 391 15.90 4.19 -2.81
C TYR A 391 14.83 4.68 -3.79
N SER A 392 13.72 5.19 -3.26
CA SER A 392 12.60 5.69 -4.08
C SER A 392 13.02 6.82 -5.00
N SER A 393 13.85 7.76 -4.50
CA SER A 393 14.37 8.86 -5.32
C SER A 393 15.21 8.36 -6.49
N VAL A 394 16.18 7.48 -6.22
CA VAL A 394 17.09 6.94 -7.26
C VAL A 394 16.31 6.11 -8.28
N ILE A 395 15.47 5.18 -7.84
CA ILE A 395 14.74 4.29 -8.76
C ILE A 395 13.66 5.04 -9.57
N ASN A 396 13.01 6.06 -8.99
CA ASN A 396 12.11 6.91 -9.77
C ASN A 396 12.87 7.63 -10.92
N SER A 397 14.12 8.07 -10.67
CA SER A 397 14.98 8.62 -11.72
C SER A 397 15.35 7.57 -12.77
N VAL A 398 15.70 6.34 -12.36
CA VAL A 398 15.97 5.25 -13.30
C VAL A 398 14.81 5.03 -14.28
N TRP A 399 13.56 5.00 -13.79
CA TRP A 399 12.39 4.83 -14.65
C TRP A 399 12.16 6.04 -15.55
N SER A 400 12.30 7.26 -15.02
CA SER A 400 12.15 8.49 -15.77
C SER A 400 13.21 8.63 -16.89
N ASP A 401 14.46 8.36 -16.57
CA ASP A 401 15.58 8.46 -17.53
C ASP A 401 15.46 7.40 -18.62
N THR A 402 15.11 6.16 -18.25
CA THR A 402 14.78 5.09 -19.20
C THR A 402 13.65 5.53 -20.13
N ARG A 403 12.57 6.11 -19.62
CA ARG A 403 11.44 6.62 -20.42
C ARG A 403 11.86 7.76 -21.35
N ASN A 404 12.77 8.61 -20.90
CA ASN A 404 13.30 9.71 -21.71
C ASN A 404 14.27 9.25 -22.80
N GLY A 405 14.73 8.01 -22.74
CA GLY A 405 15.56 7.38 -23.78
C GLY A 405 17.06 7.39 -23.50
N GLU A 406 17.42 7.66 -22.23
CA GLU A 406 18.81 7.53 -21.77
C GLU A 406 19.30 6.09 -21.89
N ASP A 407 20.62 5.90 -21.96
CA ASP A 407 21.20 4.55 -22.06
C ASP A 407 20.94 3.76 -20.77
N VAL A 408 20.44 2.54 -20.95
CA VAL A 408 20.02 1.69 -19.82
C VAL A 408 21.20 1.27 -18.95
N GLU A 409 22.35 0.93 -19.54
CA GLU A 409 23.53 0.52 -18.78
C GLU A 409 24.12 1.71 -18.01
N GLU A 410 24.26 2.87 -18.63
CA GLU A 410 24.73 4.10 -17.97
C GLU A 410 23.78 4.54 -16.84
N THR A 411 22.46 4.42 -17.04
CA THR A 411 21.44 4.70 -16.03
C THR A 411 21.57 3.76 -14.83
N ILE A 412 21.81 2.47 -15.07
CA ILE A 412 22.04 1.47 -14.01
C ILE A 412 23.32 1.77 -13.22
N GLU A 413 24.44 2.05 -13.92
CA GLU A 413 25.70 2.38 -13.27
C GLU A 413 25.57 3.61 -12.38
N TRP A 414 24.98 4.68 -12.90
CA TRP A 414 24.68 5.89 -12.11
C TRP A 414 23.86 5.58 -10.86
N ALA A 415 22.78 4.79 -11.00
CA ALA A 415 21.90 4.49 -9.88
C ALA A 415 22.60 3.68 -8.78
N ILE A 416 23.46 2.74 -9.14
CA ILE A 416 24.26 1.97 -8.20
C ILE A 416 25.19 2.89 -7.41
N GLU A 417 25.91 3.78 -8.08
CA GLU A 417 26.83 4.73 -7.45
C GLU A 417 26.11 5.73 -6.56
N GLU A 418 25.02 6.31 -7.05
CA GLU A 418 24.23 7.31 -6.35
C GLU A 418 23.61 6.75 -5.07
N TYR A 419 22.98 5.56 -5.16
CA TYR A 419 22.41 4.91 -3.98
C TYR A 419 23.48 4.53 -2.95
N ALA A 420 24.62 4.04 -3.39
CA ALA A 420 25.74 3.73 -2.50
C ALA A 420 26.25 4.99 -1.78
N ALA A 421 26.35 6.12 -2.47
CA ALA A 421 26.72 7.40 -1.88
C ALA A 421 25.71 7.89 -0.84
N GLN A 422 24.42 7.83 -1.17
CA GLN A 422 23.33 8.28 -0.28
C GLN A 422 23.18 7.38 0.96
N THR A 423 23.51 6.09 0.85
CA THR A 423 23.34 5.11 1.94
C THR A 423 24.56 4.96 2.85
N ILE A 424 25.68 5.60 2.55
CA ILE A 424 26.92 5.52 3.36
C ILE A 424 26.70 5.92 4.83
N LYS A 425 25.75 6.83 5.09
CA LYS A 425 25.37 7.28 6.43
C LYS A 425 24.70 6.20 7.28
N TYR A 426 24.16 5.15 6.66
CA TYR A 426 23.49 4.04 7.34
C TYR A 426 24.45 2.87 7.66
N LYS A 427 25.66 2.86 7.07
CA LYS A 427 26.65 1.79 7.24
C LYS A 427 27.58 2.00 8.44
N LYS A 428 27.33 3.03 9.26
CA LYS A 428 28.14 3.39 10.44
C LYS A 428 27.59 2.78 11.72
#